data_3e734a57486fae471df628ac49fe30d5
#
_entry.id   3e734a57486fae471df628ac49fe30d5
#
_cell.length_a   1.000
_cell.length_b   1.000
_cell.length_c   1.000
_cell.angle_alpha   90.00
_cell.angle_beta   90.00
_cell.angle_gamma   90.00
#
_symmetry.space_group_name_H-M   'P 1'
#
loop_
_entity.id
_entity.type
_entity.pdbx_description
1 polymer ?
#
loop_
_entity_poly.entity_id
_entity_poly.type
_entity_poly.pdbx_seq_one_letter_code
_entity_poly.pdbx_strand_id
1 'polypeptide(L)'
;RPPWGFTSDALKSAVSVPLIYWTLDTMDWSVRNRDLVAHHIIENAKSGDIVLLHDPYDTSVEAALQTIDVLSEQGYEFVTLEELFSNAGVTPQAGHFYLRADEEVPW
;
A
#
# COMPACT_ATOMS: atom_id res chain seq x y z
N ARG A 1 3.51 -1.66 9.28
CA ARG A 1 4.35 -2.36 8.27
C ARG A 1 5.73 -2.59 8.86
N PRO A 2 6.25 -3.82 8.85
CA PRO A 2 7.60 -4.10 9.33
C PRO A 2 8.66 -3.42 8.45
N PRO A 3 9.80 -3.02 9.02
CA PRO A 3 10.91 -2.52 8.21
C PRO A 3 11.31 -3.51 7.12
N TRP A 4 11.54 -3.03 5.92
CA TRP A 4 11.90 -3.84 4.74
C TRP A 4 10.86 -4.89 4.34
N GLY A 5 9.69 -4.90 4.96
CA GLY A 5 8.69 -5.95 4.77
C GLY A 5 9.06 -7.31 5.38
N PHE A 6 10.10 -7.38 6.20
CA PHE A 6 10.52 -8.62 6.84
C PHE A 6 9.60 -9.00 7.99
N THR A 7 9.35 -10.29 8.11
CA THR A 7 8.52 -10.85 9.17
C THR A 7 9.18 -12.08 9.81
N SER A 8 8.68 -12.42 11.00
CA SER A 8 9.04 -13.65 11.72
C SER A 8 7.87 -14.06 12.61
N ASP A 9 7.87 -15.32 13.04
CA ASP A 9 6.88 -15.79 13.98
C ASP A 9 6.95 -15.02 15.31
N ALA A 10 8.16 -14.65 15.74
CA ALA A 10 8.36 -13.84 16.93
C ALA A 10 7.70 -12.47 16.79
N LEU A 11 7.84 -11.81 15.64
CA LEU A 11 7.20 -10.52 15.38
C LEU A 11 5.67 -10.65 15.39
N LYS A 12 5.14 -11.64 14.70
CA LYS A 12 3.68 -11.89 14.66
C LYS A 12 3.10 -12.07 16.05
N SER A 13 3.82 -12.77 16.91
CA SER A 13 3.38 -13.04 18.29
C SER A 13 3.50 -11.83 19.20
N ALA A 14 4.41 -10.91 18.90
CA ALA A 14 4.73 -9.77 19.74
C ALA A 14 3.87 -8.54 19.49
N VAL A 15 3.31 -8.38 18.28
CA VAL A 15 2.58 -7.16 17.92
C VAL A 15 1.11 -7.25 18.31
N SER A 16 0.55 -6.10 18.67
CA SER A 16 -0.87 -5.97 19.03
C SER A 16 -1.70 -5.35 17.91
N VAL A 17 -1.15 -5.27 16.71
CA VAL A 17 -1.78 -4.65 15.53
C VAL A 17 -1.67 -5.58 14.34
N PRO A 18 -2.54 -5.41 13.34
CA PRO A 18 -2.37 -6.11 12.07
C PRO A 18 -1.14 -5.60 11.32
N LEU A 19 -0.58 -6.45 10.49
CA LEU A 19 0.59 -6.15 9.67
C LEU A 19 0.14 -5.98 8.22
N ILE A 20 0.38 -4.81 7.64
CA ILE A 20 -0.12 -4.48 6.32
C ILE A 20 1.06 -4.37 5.36
N TYR A 21 0.99 -5.12 4.28
CA TYR A 21 1.94 -5.06 3.18
C TYR A 21 1.40 -4.15 2.06
N TRP A 22 1.62 -4.56 0.84
CA TRP A 22 1.22 -3.83 -0.35
C TRP A 22 0.95 -4.80 -1.50
N THR A 23 0.20 -4.34 -2.47
CA THR A 23 -0.06 -5.09 -3.71
C THR A 23 0.68 -4.52 -4.89
N LEU A 24 1.05 -3.24 -4.85
CA LEU A 24 1.75 -2.58 -5.93
C LEU A 24 3.01 -1.90 -5.41
N ASP A 25 4.17 -2.44 -5.79
CA ASP A 25 5.47 -1.87 -5.48
C ASP A 25 5.88 -0.95 -6.63
N THR A 26 6.12 0.30 -6.34
CA THR A 26 6.48 1.30 -7.35
C THR A 26 7.97 1.35 -7.64
N MET A 27 8.80 0.76 -6.79
CA MET A 27 10.26 0.87 -6.86
C MET A 27 10.74 2.33 -6.84
N ASP A 28 10.00 3.22 -6.21
CA ASP A 28 10.24 4.66 -6.19
C ASP A 28 11.60 5.04 -5.58
N TRP A 29 12.05 4.27 -4.60
CA TRP A 29 13.36 4.45 -3.96
C TRP A 29 14.53 4.22 -4.94
N SER A 30 14.31 3.42 -5.98
CA SER A 30 15.31 3.09 -7.01
C SER A 30 15.13 3.95 -8.25
N VAL A 31 13.91 4.08 -8.74
CA VAL A 31 13.60 4.81 -9.98
C VAL A 31 13.79 6.32 -9.82
N ARG A 32 13.35 6.90 -8.73
CA ARG A 32 13.46 8.33 -8.39
C ARG A 32 13.11 9.27 -9.54
N ASN A 33 12.04 8.97 -10.23
CA ASN A 33 11.52 9.78 -11.33
C ASN A 33 10.00 9.89 -11.16
N ARG A 34 9.52 11.11 -10.95
CA ARG A 34 8.11 11.40 -10.71
C ARG A 34 7.20 10.80 -11.77
N ASP A 35 7.52 11.06 -13.03
CA ASP A 35 6.64 10.67 -14.13
C ASP A 35 6.61 9.16 -14.34
N LEU A 36 7.76 8.49 -14.20
CA LEU A 36 7.84 7.03 -14.32
C LEU A 36 7.12 6.33 -13.18
N VAL A 37 7.27 6.82 -11.96
CA VAL A 37 6.60 6.25 -10.79
C VAL A 37 5.09 6.45 -10.90
N ALA A 38 4.64 7.65 -11.23
CA ALA A 38 3.21 7.93 -11.41
C ALA A 38 2.62 7.11 -12.55
N HIS A 39 3.31 7.01 -13.68
CA HIS A 39 2.86 6.20 -14.82
C HIS A 39 2.70 4.73 -14.44
N HIS A 40 3.65 4.18 -13.70
CA HIS A 40 3.58 2.79 -13.24
C HIS A 40 2.34 2.54 -12.39
N ILE A 41 2.03 3.45 -11.47
CA ILE A 41 0.83 3.33 -10.62
C ILE A 41 -0.44 3.45 -11.46
N ILE A 42 -0.52 4.49 -12.30
CA ILE A 42 -1.73 4.78 -13.11
C ILE A 42 -2.04 3.62 -14.05
N GLU A 43 -1.03 3.00 -14.64
CA GLU A 43 -1.20 1.88 -15.58
C GLU A 43 -1.58 0.57 -14.90
N ASN A 44 -1.21 0.38 -13.63
CA ASN A 44 -1.32 -0.92 -12.97
C ASN A 44 -2.30 -0.95 -11.79
N ALA A 45 -2.67 0.18 -11.22
CA ALA A 45 -3.52 0.21 -10.04
C ALA A 45 -4.94 -0.28 -10.33
N LYS A 46 -5.48 -1.02 -9.39
CA LYS A 46 -6.84 -1.57 -9.42
C LYS A 46 -7.52 -1.27 -8.10
N SER A 47 -8.84 -1.31 -8.09
CA SER A 47 -9.62 -1.13 -6.87
C SER A 47 -9.18 -2.13 -5.80
N GLY A 48 -8.95 -1.64 -4.60
CA GLY A 48 -8.50 -2.44 -3.46
C GLY A 48 -6.98 -2.54 -3.33
N ASP A 49 -6.22 -2.01 -4.27
CA ASP A 49 -4.75 -2.02 -4.18
C ASP A 49 -4.23 -1.15 -3.05
N ILE A 50 -3.14 -1.61 -2.46
CA ILE A 50 -2.33 -0.86 -1.50
C ILE A 50 -0.99 -0.57 -2.18
N VAL A 51 -0.71 0.71 -2.41
CA VAL A 51 0.47 1.16 -3.16
C VAL A 51 1.59 1.54 -2.21
N LEU A 52 2.78 1.02 -2.45
CA LEU A 52 3.96 1.33 -1.64
C LEU A 52 4.72 2.51 -2.23
N LEU A 53 4.92 3.54 -1.40
CA LEU A 53 5.74 4.70 -1.70
C LEU A 53 6.59 5.08 -0.48
N HIS A 54 7.71 5.76 -0.71
CA HIS A 54 8.64 6.18 0.33
C HIS A 54 8.73 7.71 0.38
N ASP A 55 8.15 8.31 1.40
CA ASP A 55 8.00 9.77 1.55
C ASP A 55 9.28 10.59 1.75
N PRO A 56 10.46 10.04 2.13
CA PRO A 56 11.68 10.84 2.15
C PRO A 56 12.14 11.36 0.79
N TYR A 57 11.63 10.82 -0.30
CA TYR A 57 12.02 11.23 -1.65
C TYR A 57 11.01 12.20 -2.25
N ASP A 58 11.46 13.38 -2.66
CA ASP A 58 10.61 14.40 -3.31
C ASP A 58 9.91 13.84 -4.54
N THR A 59 10.60 13.03 -5.34
CA THR A 59 10.03 12.40 -6.52
C THR A 59 8.87 11.47 -6.19
N SER A 60 8.92 10.78 -5.06
CA SER A 60 7.82 9.92 -4.59
C SER A 60 6.60 10.73 -4.16
N VAL A 61 6.81 11.84 -3.46
CA VAL A 61 5.73 12.75 -3.04
C VAL A 61 5.06 13.38 -4.26
N GLU A 62 5.85 13.88 -5.19
CA GLU A 62 5.32 14.46 -6.44
C GLU A 62 4.57 13.44 -7.29
N ALA A 63 5.08 12.21 -7.37
CA ALA A 63 4.41 11.11 -8.05
C ALA A 63 3.08 10.74 -7.38
N ALA A 64 3.02 10.74 -6.05
CA ALA A 64 1.79 10.49 -5.31
C ALA A 64 0.73 11.56 -5.62
N LEU A 65 1.11 12.84 -5.63
CA LEU A 65 0.20 13.93 -5.94
C LEU A 65 -0.33 13.83 -7.37
N GLN A 66 0.53 13.55 -8.33
CA GLN A 66 0.14 13.36 -9.74
C GLN A 66 -0.79 12.15 -9.90
N THR A 67 -0.49 11.05 -9.23
CA THR A 67 -1.32 9.85 -9.24
C THR A 67 -2.72 10.12 -8.68
N ILE A 68 -2.81 10.83 -7.56
CA ILE A 68 -4.08 11.19 -6.94
C ILE A 68 -4.95 12.00 -7.90
N ASP A 69 -4.37 13.00 -8.56
CA ASP A 69 -5.10 13.83 -9.53
C ASP A 69 -5.67 12.97 -10.67
N VAL A 70 -4.85 12.14 -11.30
CA VAL A 70 -5.26 11.35 -12.46
C VAL A 70 -6.27 10.27 -12.07
N LEU A 71 -5.99 9.50 -11.03
CA LEU A 71 -6.89 8.41 -10.63
C LEU A 71 -8.20 8.91 -10.04
N SER A 72 -8.21 10.07 -9.37
CA SER A 72 -9.45 10.68 -8.89
C SER A 72 -10.35 11.06 -10.06
N GLU A 73 -9.80 11.59 -11.15
CA GLU A 73 -10.55 11.88 -12.37
C GLU A 73 -11.12 10.62 -13.02
N GLN A 74 -10.47 9.48 -12.83
CA GLN A 74 -10.93 8.18 -13.32
C GLN A 74 -11.98 7.54 -12.41
N GLY A 75 -12.34 8.17 -11.30
CA GLY A 75 -13.36 7.68 -10.38
C GLY A 75 -12.82 6.87 -9.18
N TYR A 76 -11.52 6.79 -9.02
CA TYR A 76 -10.94 6.15 -7.83
C TYR A 76 -11.11 7.04 -6.59
N GLU A 77 -11.35 6.39 -5.46
CA GLU A 77 -11.29 7.02 -4.15
C GLU A 77 -10.02 6.58 -3.42
N PHE A 78 -9.37 7.53 -2.76
CA PHE A 78 -8.23 7.26 -1.89
C PHE A 78 -8.75 7.19 -0.45
N VAL A 79 -8.51 6.06 0.18
CA VAL A 79 -9.06 5.78 1.50
C VAL A 79 -7.96 5.39 2.48
N THR A 80 -8.25 5.50 3.78
CA THR A 80 -7.38 4.96 4.82
C THR A 80 -7.46 3.44 4.82
N LEU A 81 -6.48 2.78 5.46
CA LEU A 81 -6.54 1.33 5.64
C LEU A 81 -7.79 0.91 6.41
N GLU A 82 -8.18 1.68 7.42
CA GLU A 82 -9.39 1.40 8.20
C GLU A 82 -10.64 1.40 7.30
N GLU A 83 -10.77 2.39 6.44
CA GLU A 83 -11.87 2.47 5.46
C GLU A 83 -11.81 1.32 4.45
N LEU A 84 -10.61 0.98 3.97
CA LEU A 84 -10.42 -0.11 3.02
C LEU A 84 -10.92 -1.45 3.59
N PHE A 85 -10.52 -1.76 4.82
CA PHE A 85 -10.95 -2.99 5.49
C PHE A 85 -12.46 -2.96 5.80
N SER A 86 -12.97 -1.83 6.27
CA SER A 86 -14.39 -1.66 6.55
C SER A 86 -15.25 -1.86 5.29
N ASN A 87 -14.82 -1.28 4.17
CA ASN A 87 -15.52 -1.41 2.89
C ASN A 87 -15.52 -2.86 2.38
N ALA A 88 -14.48 -3.61 2.68
CA ALA A 88 -14.37 -5.02 2.32
C ALA A 88 -15.12 -5.95 3.30
N GLY A 89 -15.64 -5.41 4.40
CA GLY A 89 -16.31 -6.22 5.43
C GLY A 89 -15.35 -7.10 6.24
N VAL A 90 -14.07 -6.71 6.32
CA VAL A 90 -13.03 -7.48 7.00
C VAL A 90 -12.56 -6.72 8.24
N THR A 91 -12.48 -7.42 9.37
CA THR A 91 -11.84 -6.91 10.59
C THR A 91 -10.43 -7.46 10.67
N PRO A 92 -9.40 -6.62 10.44
CA PRO A 92 -8.03 -7.12 10.49
C PRO A 92 -7.62 -7.51 11.91
N GLN A 93 -6.88 -8.61 12.04
CA GLN A 93 -6.49 -9.18 13.33
C GLN A 93 -5.03 -8.93 13.64
N ALA A 94 -4.72 -8.68 14.91
CA ALA A 94 -3.35 -8.48 15.39
C ALA A 94 -2.46 -9.68 15.04
N GLY A 95 -1.26 -9.41 14.57
CA GLY A 95 -0.29 -10.45 14.20
C GLY A 95 -0.54 -11.14 12.87
N HIS A 96 -1.61 -10.80 12.18
CA HIS A 96 -1.91 -11.33 10.84
C HIS A 96 -1.39 -10.39 9.76
N PHE A 97 -1.00 -10.95 8.61
CA PHE A 97 -0.47 -10.22 7.47
C PHE A 97 -1.50 -10.08 6.35
N TYR A 98 -1.61 -8.88 5.78
CA TYR A 98 -2.55 -8.60 4.70
C TYR A 98 -1.83 -7.92 3.54
N LEU A 99 -1.99 -8.45 2.33
CA LEU A 99 -1.61 -7.78 1.08
C LEU A 99 -2.70 -6.83 0.62
N ARG A 100 -3.94 -7.27 0.80
CA ARG A 100 -5.16 -6.52 0.52
C ARG A 100 -6.11 -6.69 1.71
N ALA A 101 -7.17 -5.92 1.75
CA ALA A 101 -8.17 -6.08 2.80
C ALA A 101 -8.81 -7.48 2.80
N ASP A 102 -8.96 -8.08 1.64
CA ASP A 102 -9.56 -9.40 1.44
C ASP A 102 -8.54 -10.52 1.20
N GLU A 103 -7.26 -10.25 1.39
CA GLU A 103 -6.19 -11.23 1.15
C GLU A 103 -5.20 -11.26 2.30
N GLU A 104 -5.39 -12.24 3.18
CA GLU A 104 -4.48 -12.52 4.27
C GLU A 104 -3.35 -13.45 3.78
N VAL A 105 -2.13 -13.15 4.20
CA VAL A 105 -0.95 -13.95 3.84
C VAL A 105 -0.66 -14.93 4.97
N PRO A 106 -0.53 -16.24 4.67
CA PRO A 106 -0.42 -17.26 5.73
C PRO A 106 0.98 -17.38 6.35
N TRP A 107 1.98 -16.64 5.89
CA TRP A 107 3.34 -16.68 6.47
C TRP A 107 3.70 -15.61 7.48
#